data_a292dd337ce7165e5eb4bab64a2366d3
#
_entry.id   a292dd337ce7165e5eb4bab64a2366d3
#
_cell.length_a   1.000
_cell.length_b   1.000
_cell.length_c   1.000
_cell.angle_alpha   90.00
_cell.angle_beta   90.00
_cell.angle_gamma   90.00
#
_symmetry.space_group_name_H-M   'P 1'
#
loop_
_entity.id
_entity.type
_entity.pdbx_description
1 polymer ?
#
loop_
_entity_poly.entity_id
_entity_poly.type
_entity_poly.pdbx_seq_one_letter_code
_entity_poly.pdbx_strand_id
1 'polypeptide(L)'
;MNGEVIGIRNWWSLSLRGIIAVLFGLAVFIWPGITLEALVILFGAFAFLGGVFSIFTAIKIRGGWVLILQGVLGVLIGLAALLFPLLLLTVLLAVIAVWAVISGGLGLVMALRLAHIGAVRWLLILDGLLSLLFGVLLMLWPITGMLVIVWLIGVYAIIDGLLLFGMGCHLHGMQKRS
;
A
#
# COMPACT_ATOMS: atom_id res chain seq x y z
N MET A 1 27.47 -29.12 13.80
CA MET A 1 26.48 -28.03 13.99
C MET A 1 26.47 -27.27 12.69
N ASN A 2 25.63 -27.72 11.77
CA ASN A 2 25.51 -27.09 10.44
C ASN A 2 24.51 -25.95 10.57
N GLY A 3 25.03 -24.73 10.82
CA GLY A 3 24.20 -23.52 10.75
C GLY A 3 23.69 -23.36 9.32
N GLU A 4 22.42 -23.62 9.13
CA GLU A 4 21.70 -23.29 7.91
C GLU A 4 21.79 -21.77 7.69
N VAL A 5 22.72 -21.35 6.85
CA VAL A 5 22.75 -20.01 6.27
C VAL A 5 21.66 -20.00 5.19
N ILE A 6 20.40 -19.91 5.68
CA ILE A 6 19.24 -19.81 4.85
C ILE A 6 19.30 -18.46 4.11
N GLY A 7 19.51 -18.54 2.79
CA GLY A 7 18.94 -17.55 1.88
C GLY A 7 19.82 -16.46 1.30
N ILE A 8 21.16 -16.43 1.43
CA ILE A 8 21.98 -15.38 0.79
C ILE A 8 22.46 -15.79 -0.64
N ARG A 9 21.81 -16.77 -1.24
CA ARG A 9 22.26 -17.31 -2.55
C ARG A 9 21.75 -16.57 -3.77
N ASN A 10 20.86 -15.57 -3.61
CA ASN A 10 20.24 -14.91 -4.75
C ASN A 10 20.45 -13.38 -4.75
N TRP A 11 21.72 -12.91 -4.69
CA TRP A 11 22.02 -11.49 -4.89
C TRP A 11 21.43 -10.95 -6.20
N TRP A 12 21.36 -11.80 -7.24
CA TRP A 12 20.74 -11.49 -8.52
C TRP A 12 19.24 -11.17 -8.38
N SER A 13 18.50 -11.93 -7.58
CA SER A 13 17.05 -11.69 -7.41
C SER A 13 16.78 -10.39 -6.65
N LEU A 14 17.63 -10.00 -5.70
CA LEU A 14 17.56 -8.72 -5.01
C LEU A 14 17.86 -7.56 -5.96
N SER A 15 18.92 -7.67 -6.73
CA SER A 15 19.30 -6.65 -7.71
C SER A 15 18.22 -6.49 -8.80
N LEU A 16 17.66 -7.60 -9.29
CA LEU A 16 16.59 -7.58 -10.28
C LEU A 16 15.31 -6.94 -9.73
N ARG A 17 14.92 -7.27 -8.49
CA ARG A 17 13.79 -6.63 -7.82
C ARG A 17 14.03 -5.12 -7.65
N GLY A 18 15.24 -4.72 -7.25
CA GLY A 18 15.60 -3.32 -7.13
C GLY A 18 15.48 -2.56 -8.44
N ILE A 19 15.97 -3.12 -9.55
CA ILE A 19 15.84 -2.51 -10.90
C ILE A 19 14.36 -2.40 -11.30
N ILE A 20 13.57 -3.46 -11.13
CA ILE A 20 12.14 -3.47 -11.45
C ILE A 20 11.40 -2.40 -10.63
N ALA A 21 11.69 -2.28 -9.33
CA ALA A 21 11.07 -1.29 -8.46
C ALA A 21 11.41 0.15 -8.88
N VAL A 22 12.67 0.43 -9.26
CA VAL A 22 13.06 1.73 -9.79
C VAL A 22 12.37 2.04 -11.12
N LEU A 23 12.34 1.08 -12.05
CA LEU A 23 11.67 1.26 -13.34
C LEU A 23 10.16 1.50 -13.15
N PHE A 24 9.53 0.76 -12.24
CA PHE A 24 8.13 0.97 -11.87
C PHE A 24 7.91 2.36 -11.29
N GLY A 25 8.76 2.80 -10.35
CA GLY A 25 8.68 4.13 -9.76
C GLY A 25 8.81 5.24 -10.81
N LEU A 26 9.71 5.09 -11.78
CA LEU A 26 9.85 6.05 -12.91
C LEU A 26 8.62 6.04 -13.82
N ALA A 27 8.06 4.86 -14.14
CA ALA A 27 6.86 4.74 -14.96
C ALA A 27 5.65 5.44 -14.30
N VAL A 28 5.54 5.37 -12.97
CA VAL A 28 4.53 6.08 -12.17
C VAL A 28 4.57 7.59 -12.39
N PHE A 29 5.75 8.19 -12.49
CA PHE A 29 5.89 9.63 -12.74
C PHE A 29 5.55 10.03 -14.18
N ILE A 30 5.85 9.16 -15.15
CA ILE A 30 5.63 9.44 -16.58
C ILE A 30 4.14 9.28 -16.93
N TRP A 31 3.48 8.23 -16.41
CA TRP A 31 2.08 7.90 -16.69
C TRP A 31 1.27 7.61 -15.43
N PRO A 32 1.00 8.61 -14.58
CA PRO A 32 0.34 8.38 -13.31
C PRO A 32 -1.08 7.81 -13.45
N GLY A 33 -1.84 8.25 -14.45
CA GLY A 33 -3.21 7.77 -14.70
C GLY A 33 -3.25 6.29 -15.09
N ILE A 34 -2.41 5.87 -16.03
CA ILE A 34 -2.33 4.46 -16.47
C ILE A 34 -1.87 3.56 -15.32
N THR A 35 -0.92 4.05 -14.51
CA THR A 35 -0.43 3.29 -13.37
C THR A 35 -1.52 3.08 -12.31
N LEU A 36 -2.33 4.11 -12.03
CA LEU A 36 -3.48 3.98 -11.13
C LEU A 36 -4.48 2.96 -11.62
N GLU A 37 -4.87 3.05 -12.89
CA GLU A 37 -5.82 2.12 -13.48
C GLU A 37 -5.29 0.67 -13.43
N ALA A 38 -4.02 0.47 -13.80
CA ALA A 38 -3.36 -0.83 -13.71
C ALA A 38 -3.32 -1.37 -12.27
N LEU A 39 -3.04 -0.53 -11.28
CA LEU A 39 -3.06 -0.93 -9.87
C LEU A 39 -4.45 -1.32 -9.39
N VAL A 40 -5.49 -0.59 -9.79
CA VAL A 40 -6.88 -0.92 -9.43
C VAL A 40 -7.31 -2.24 -10.07
N ILE A 41 -6.96 -2.46 -11.34
CA ILE A 41 -7.25 -3.72 -12.04
C ILE A 41 -6.52 -4.89 -11.38
N LEU A 42 -5.24 -4.72 -11.07
CA LEU A 42 -4.44 -5.74 -10.38
C LEU A 42 -5.01 -6.06 -9.00
N PHE A 43 -5.36 -5.04 -8.22
CA PHE A 43 -6.03 -5.21 -6.93
C PHE A 43 -7.38 -5.91 -7.08
N GLY A 44 -8.16 -5.53 -8.10
CA GLY A 44 -9.45 -6.15 -8.43
C GLY A 44 -9.31 -7.64 -8.75
N ALA A 45 -8.34 -7.99 -9.58
CA ALA A 45 -8.04 -9.39 -9.90
C ALA A 45 -7.63 -10.18 -8.63
N PHE A 46 -6.78 -9.60 -7.80
CA PHE A 46 -6.35 -10.22 -6.54
C PHE A 46 -7.54 -10.37 -5.56
N ALA A 47 -8.38 -9.34 -5.42
CA ALA A 47 -9.57 -9.39 -4.56
C ALA A 47 -10.59 -10.42 -5.06
N PHE A 48 -10.80 -10.52 -6.37
CA PHE A 48 -11.67 -11.50 -6.99
C PHE A 48 -11.19 -12.93 -6.72
N LEU A 49 -9.92 -13.23 -7.04
CA LEU A 49 -9.34 -14.55 -6.83
C LEU A 49 -9.30 -14.92 -5.34
N GLY A 50 -8.92 -13.99 -4.48
CA GLY A 50 -8.91 -14.16 -3.02
C GLY A 50 -10.31 -14.41 -2.47
N GLY A 51 -11.31 -13.68 -2.98
CA GLY A 51 -12.72 -13.87 -2.63
C GLY A 51 -13.24 -15.24 -3.00
N VAL A 52 -12.97 -15.70 -4.23
CA VAL A 52 -13.32 -17.05 -4.69
C VAL A 52 -12.65 -18.11 -3.81
N PHE A 53 -11.35 -17.97 -3.55
CA PHE A 53 -10.61 -18.89 -2.70
C PHE A 53 -11.15 -18.91 -1.25
N SER A 54 -11.55 -17.76 -0.70
CA SER A 54 -12.16 -17.63 0.61
C SER A 54 -13.49 -18.40 0.70
N ILE A 55 -14.34 -18.32 -0.33
CA ILE A 55 -15.60 -19.09 -0.40
C ILE A 55 -15.31 -20.60 -0.43
N PHE A 56 -14.36 -21.05 -1.25
CA PHE A 56 -13.98 -22.46 -1.30
C PHE A 56 -13.46 -22.98 0.05
N THR A 57 -12.68 -22.16 0.75
CA THR A 57 -12.16 -22.49 2.08
C THR A 57 -13.26 -22.55 3.12
N ALA A 58 -14.22 -21.63 3.06
CA ALA A 58 -15.36 -21.55 3.98
C ALA A 58 -16.23 -22.82 3.95
N ILE A 59 -16.42 -23.44 2.79
CA ILE A 59 -17.22 -24.67 2.62
C ILE A 59 -16.58 -25.84 3.39
N LYS A 60 -15.25 -25.84 3.56
CA LYS A 60 -14.51 -26.90 4.25
C LYS A 60 -14.44 -26.73 5.77
N ILE A 61 -14.78 -25.55 6.30
CA ILE A 61 -14.63 -25.22 7.73
C ILE A 61 -16.00 -25.06 8.37
N ARG A 62 -16.26 -25.80 9.46
CA ARG A 62 -17.49 -25.61 10.26
C ARG A 62 -17.49 -24.21 10.88
N GLY A 63 -18.55 -23.43 10.64
CA GLY A 63 -18.67 -22.06 11.14
C GLY A 63 -18.03 -21.00 10.23
N GLY A 64 -17.69 -21.32 8.99
CA GLY A 64 -17.03 -20.43 8.02
C GLY A 64 -17.87 -19.27 7.47
N TRP A 65 -18.96 -18.87 8.12
CA TRP A 65 -19.85 -17.80 7.65
C TRP A 65 -19.13 -16.47 7.43
N VAL A 66 -18.15 -16.13 8.28
CA VAL A 66 -17.32 -14.92 8.12
C VAL A 66 -16.49 -14.98 6.86
N LEU A 67 -15.92 -16.17 6.55
CA LEU A 67 -15.16 -16.40 5.31
C LEU A 67 -16.06 -16.34 4.07
N ILE A 68 -17.31 -16.77 4.17
CA ILE A 68 -18.29 -16.63 3.08
C ILE A 68 -18.58 -15.15 2.84
N LEU A 69 -18.85 -14.38 3.90
CA LEU A 69 -19.13 -12.95 3.79
C LEU A 69 -17.92 -12.22 3.19
N GLN A 70 -16.73 -12.48 3.70
CA GLN A 70 -15.48 -11.92 3.17
C GLN A 70 -15.26 -12.31 1.70
N GLY A 71 -15.52 -13.56 1.35
CA GLY A 71 -15.37 -14.07 -0.02
C GLY A 71 -16.36 -13.42 -0.98
N VAL A 72 -17.63 -13.27 -0.60
CA VAL A 72 -18.65 -12.58 -1.41
C VAL A 72 -18.28 -11.11 -1.60
N LEU A 73 -17.88 -10.41 -0.54
CA LEU A 73 -17.40 -9.03 -0.63
C LEU A 73 -16.17 -8.91 -1.54
N GLY A 74 -15.21 -9.84 -1.40
CA GLY A 74 -14.01 -9.86 -2.25
C GLY A 74 -14.33 -10.05 -3.72
N VAL A 75 -15.25 -10.96 -4.05
CA VAL A 75 -15.72 -11.18 -5.44
C VAL A 75 -16.44 -9.95 -5.99
N LEU A 76 -17.34 -9.35 -5.20
CA LEU A 76 -18.08 -8.14 -5.62
C LEU A 76 -17.15 -6.94 -5.85
N ILE A 77 -16.24 -6.68 -4.93
CA ILE A 77 -15.26 -5.59 -5.04
C ILE A 77 -14.31 -5.86 -6.20
N GLY A 78 -13.84 -7.10 -6.36
CA GLY A 78 -12.97 -7.50 -7.45
C GLY A 78 -13.63 -7.33 -8.82
N LEU A 79 -14.88 -7.73 -8.94
CA LEU A 79 -15.66 -7.56 -10.17
C LEU A 79 -15.92 -6.08 -10.47
N ALA A 80 -16.28 -5.29 -9.46
CA ALA A 80 -16.45 -3.85 -9.60
C ALA A 80 -15.16 -3.15 -10.04
N ALA A 81 -14.00 -3.56 -9.52
CA ALA A 81 -12.69 -3.05 -9.93
C ALA A 81 -12.36 -3.35 -11.39
N LEU A 82 -12.71 -4.55 -11.86
CA LEU A 82 -12.45 -4.97 -13.23
C LEU A 82 -13.38 -4.30 -14.24
N LEU A 83 -14.64 -4.09 -13.87
CA LEU A 83 -15.67 -3.51 -14.77
C LEU A 83 -15.66 -1.98 -14.73
N PHE A 84 -15.41 -1.37 -13.58
CA PHE A 84 -15.52 0.07 -13.34
C PHE A 84 -14.33 0.60 -12.52
N PRO A 85 -13.07 0.53 -13.03
CA PRO A 85 -11.88 0.88 -12.26
C PRO A 85 -11.90 2.33 -11.77
N LEU A 86 -12.34 3.28 -12.59
CA LEU A 86 -12.41 4.70 -12.21
C LEU A 86 -13.46 4.98 -11.12
N LEU A 87 -14.58 4.29 -11.17
CA LEU A 87 -15.61 4.41 -10.14
C LEU A 87 -15.10 3.89 -8.81
N LEU A 88 -14.49 2.71 -8.81
CA LEU A 88 -13.91 2.13 -7.59
C LEU A 88 -12.81 3.02 -7.02
N LEU A 89 -11.95 3.58 -7.88
CA LEU A 89 -10.92 4.52 -7.47
C LEU A 89 -11.52 5.75 -6.76
N THR A 90 -12.59 6.33 -7.33
CA THR A 90 -13.27 7.48 -6.72
C THR A 90 -13.87 7.13 -5.35
N VAL A 91 -14.51 5.97 -5.23
CA VAL A 91 -15.05 5.49 -3.95
C VAL A 91 -13.94 5.27 -2.92
N LEU A 92 -12.83 4.63 -3.31
CA LEU A 92 -11.68 4.42 -2.43
C LEU A 92 -11.11 5.74 -1.93
N LEU A 93 -10.97 6.74 -2.80
CA LEU A 93 -10.51 8.07 -2.40
C LEU A 93 -11.45 8.74 -1.41
N ALA A 94 -12.76 8.65 -1.64
CA ALA A 94 -13.74 9.20 -0.72
C ALA A 94 -13.64 8.53 0.67
N VAL A 95 -13.48 7.22 0.71
CA VAL A 95 -13.29 6.47 1.96
C VAL A 95 -12.00 6.88 2.65
N ILE A 96 -10.89 7.00 1.91
CA ILE A 96 -9.59 7.46 2.46
C ILE A 96 -9.72 8.89 3.00
N ALA A 97 -10.39 9.79 2.27
CA ALA A 97 -10.59 11.17 2.69
C ALA A 97 -11.38 11.27 3.99
N VAL A 98 -12.51 10.56 4.08
CA VAL A 98 -13.33 10.50 5.32
C VAL A 98 -12.52 9.91 6.48
N TRP A 99 -11.81 8.82 6.24
CA TRP A 99 -10.95 8.21 7.25
C TRP A 99 -9.85 9.15 7.72
N ALA A 100 -9.19 9.86 6.80
CA ALA A 100 -8.13 10.82 7.13
C ALA A 100 -8.67 12.00 7.97
N VAL A 101 -9.86 12.50 7.66
CA VAL A 101 -10.51 13.56 8.46
C VAL A 101 -10.85 13.06 9.86
N ILE A 102 -11.44 11.86 9.97
CA ILE A 102 -11.80 11.28 11.27
C ILE A 102 -10.55 10.99 12.11
N SER A 103 -9.55 10.33 11.52
CA SER A 103 -8.31 9.96 12.23
C SER A 103 -7.52 11.20 12.63
N GLY A 104 -7.44 12.21 11.75
CA GLY A 104 -6.82 13.49 12.05
C GLY A 104 -7.51 14.24 13.18
N GLY A 105 -8.83 14.30 13.17
CA GLY A 105 -9.62 14.88 14.26
C GLY A 105 -9.42 14.17 15.60
N LEU A 106 -9.45 12.83 15.59
CA LEU A 106 -9.18 12.03 16.78
C LEU A 106 -7.74 12.21 17.29
N GLY A 107 -6.75 12.28 16.39
CA GLY A 107 -5.36 12.54 16.72
C GLY A 107 -5.17 13.87 17.44
N LEU A 108 -5.83 14.93 16.97
CA LEU A 108 -5.82 16.24 17.63
C LEU A 108 -6.48 16.20 19.01
N VAL A 109 -7.62 15.52 19.15
CA VAL A 109 -8.29 15.33 20.45
C VAL A 109 -7.39 14.56 21.42
N MET A 110 -6.72 13.50 20.96
CA MET A 110 -5.77 12.76 21.79
C MET A 110 -4.55 13.61 22.19
N ALA A 111 -4.03 14.44 21.29
CA ALA A 111 -2.93 15.36 21.60
C ALA A 111 -3.29 16.35 22.72
N LEU A 112 -4.54 16.81 22.77
CA LEU A 112 -5.03 17.67 23.84
C LEU A 112 -5.13 16.94 25.19
N ARG A 113 -5.51 15.64 25.17
CA ARG A 113 -5.62 14.82 26.39
C ARG A 113 -4.25 14.38 26.93
N LEU A 114 -3.27 14.13 26.08
CA LEU A 114 -1.90 13.70 26.42
C LEU A 114 -0.96 14.89 26.66
N ALA A 115 -1.47 16.00 27.19
CA ALA A 115 -0.75 17.25 27.38
C ALA A 115 0.54 17.14 28.23
N HIS A 116 0.68 16.06 29.02
CA HIS A 116 1.78 15.87 29.95
C HIS A 116 3.04 15.17 29.36
N ILE A 117 2.95 14.65 28.11
CA ILE A 117 4.06 13.94 27.45
C ILE A 117 4.56 14.78 26.27
N GLY A 118 5.51 15.69 26.52
CA GLY A 118 5.93 16.76 25.61
C GLY A 118 6.21 16.33 24.15
N ALA A 119 7.09 15.36 23.91
CA ALA A 119 7.45 14.94 22.54
C ALA A 119 6.29 14.22 21.82
N VAL A 120 5.56 13.35 22.50
CA VAL A 120 4.44 12.59 21.93
C VAL A 120 3.29 13.52 21.53
N ARG A 121 3.02 14.55 22.32
CA ARG A 121 2.01 15.56 22.02
C ARG A 121 2.27 16.25 20.69
N TRP A 122 3.48 16.70 20.45
CA TRP A 122 3.83 17.40 19.20
C TRP A 122 3.72 16.49 17.98
N LEU A 123 4.11 15.22 18.11
CA LEU A 123 3.93 14.24 17.03
C LEU A 123 2.46 14.00 16.72
N LEU A 124 1.59 13.88 17.73
CA LEU A 124 0.14 13.71 17.54
C LEU A 124 -0.52 14.94 16.94
N ILE A 125 -0.08 16.15 17.30
CA ILE A 125 -0.58 17.39 16.70
C ILE A 125 -0.18 17.43 15.22
N LEU A 126 1.06 17.15 14.91
CA LEU A 126 1.57 17.17 13.54
C LEU A 126 0.87 16.13 12.67
N ASP A 127 0.76 14.89 13.15
CA ASP A 127 0.06 13.79 12.47
C ASP A 127 -1.42 14.12 12.26
N GLY A 128 -2.12 14.58 13.31
CA GLY A 128 -3.53 14.94 13.25
C GLY A 128 -3.80 16.11 12.29
N LEU A 129 -2.95 17.13 12.31
CA LEU A 129 -3.08 18.28 11.41
C LEU A 129 -2.81 17.88 9.95
N LEU A 130 -1.75 17.12 9.69
CA LEU A 130 -1.42 16.62 8.35
C LEU A 130 -2.53 15.71 7.81
N SER A 131 -3.04 14.77 8.62
CA SER A 131 -4.11 13.86 8.23
C SER A 131 -5.41 14.60 7.92
N LEU A 132 -5.78 15.59 8.74
CA LEU A 132 -6.97 16.40 8.53
C LEU A 132 -6.84 17.26 7.28
N LEU A 133 -5.70 17.90 7.08
CA LEU A 133 -5.42 18.74 5.91
C LEU A 133 -5.41 17.89 4.63
N PHE A 134 -4.81 16.71 4.67
CA PHE A 134 -4.81 15.76 3.56
C PHE A 134 -6.22 15.24 3.24
N GLY A 135 -7.02 14.89 4.25
CA GLY A 135 -8.40 14.44 4.05
C GLY A 135 -9.28 15.51 3.43
N VAL A 136 -9.18 16.77 3.89
CA VAL A 136 -9.91 17.90 3.32
C VAL A 136 -9.44 18.18 1.88
N LEU A 137 -8.13 18.11 1.61
CA LEU A 137 -7.57 18.29 0.27
C LEU A 137 -8.12 17.23 -0.70
N LEU A 138 -8.19 15.98 -0.27
CA LEU A 138 -8.77 14.87 -1.05
C LEU A 138 -10.26 15.10 -1.38
N MET A 139 -11.02 15.69 -0.44
CA MET A 139 -12.43 15.99 -0.67
C MET A 139 -12.62 17.15 -1.67
N LEU A 140 -11.78 18.17 -1.59
CA LEU A 140 -11.90 19.36 -2.45
C LEU A 140 -11.33 19.12 -3.85
N TRP A 141 -10.22 18.39 -3.95
CA TRP A 141 -9.52 18.12 -5.22
C TRP A 141 -9.14 16.63 -5.34
N PRO A 142 -10.11 15.76 -5.62
CA PRO A 142 -9.88 14.31 -5.68
C PRO A 142 -8.83 13.93 -6.74
N ILE A 143 -8.81 14.59 -7.90
CA ILE A 143 -7.83 14.34 -8.97
C ILE A 143 -6.41 14.65 -8.49
N THR A 144 -6.22 15.81 -7.82
CA THR A 144 -4.92 16.19 -7.27
C THR A 144 -4.47 15.23 -6.19
N GLY A 145 -5.41 14.80 -5.33
CA GLY A 145 -5.13 13.81 -4.29
C GLY A 145 -4.72 12.45 -4.85
N MET A 146 -5.34 12.01 -5.95
CA MET A 146 -4.90 10.81 -6.69
C MET A 146 -3.43 10.94 -7.11
N LEU A 147 -3.08 12.06 -7.73
CA LEU A 147 -1.70 12.30 -8.20
C LEU A 147 -0.71 12.27 -7.05
N VAL A 148 -1.04 12.87 -5.90
CA VAL A 148 -0.18 12.86 -4.72
C VAL A 148 0.07 11.44 -4.22
N ILE A 149 -0.98 10.62 -4.11
CA ILE A 149 -0.84 9.21 -3.68
C ILE A 149 0.06 8.44 -4.65
N VAL A 150 -0.16 8.59 -5.95
CA VAL A 150 0.64 7.91 -6.97
C VAL A 150 2.10 8.33 -6.91
N TRP A 151 2.37 9.62 -6.78
CA TRP A 151 3.73 10.13 -6.65
C TRP A 151 4.42 9.62 -5.37
N LEU A 152 3.69 9.53 -4.25
CA LEU A 152 4.22 8.92 -3.03
C LEU A 152 4.61 7.45 -3.24
N ILE A 153 3.75 6.69 -3.93
CA ILE A 153 4.05 5.29 -4.30
C ILE A 153 5.29 5.24 -5.21
N GLY A 154 5.39 6.14 -6.19
CA GLY A 154 6.55 6.24 -7.09
C GLY A 154 7.85 6.54 -6.35
N VAL A 155 7.84 7.53 -5.44
CA VAL A 155 9.01 7.87 -4.60
C VAL A 155 9.40 6.70 -3.72
N TYR A 156 8.43 6.08 -3.04
CA TYR A 156 8.67 4.91 -2.22
C TYR A 156 9.30 3.76 -3.03
N ALA A 157 8.75 3.46 -4.21
CA ALA A 157 9.27 2.40 -5.09
C ALA A 157 10.70 2.67 -5.56
N ILE A 158 11.05 3.93 -5.85
CA ILE A 158 12.43 4.30 -6.22
C ILE A 158 13.37 4.12 -5.04
N ILE A 159 13.00 4.61 -3.85
CA ILE A 159 13.85 4.49 -2.65
C ILE A 159 14.05 3.01 -2.29
N ASP A 160 12.98 2.23 -2.24
CA ASP A 160 13.04 0.79 -1.96
C ASP A 160 13.88 0.05 -3.00
N GLY A 161 13.67 0.36 -4.28
CA GLY A 161 14.43 -0.20 -5.38
C GLY A 161 15.92 0.09 -5.32
N LEU A 162 16.33 1.33 -4.97
CA LEU A 162 17.73 1.71 -4.77
C LEU A 162 18.34 0.98 -3.57
N LEU A 163 17.61 0.84 -2.47
CA LEU A 163 18.07 0.10 -1.29
C LEU A 163 18.29 -1.38 -1.63
N LEU A 164 17.31 -2.02 -2.28
CA LEU A 164 17.42 -3.43 -2.69
C LEU A 164 18.58 -3.67 -3.66
N PHE A 165 18.78 -2.77 -4.62
CA PHE A 165 19.88 -2.83 -5.56
C PHE A 165 21.22 -2.67 -4.85
N GLY A 166 21.35 -1.69 -3.96
CA GLY A 166 22.56 -1.48 -3.14
C GLY A 166 22.91 -2.69 -2.26
N MET A 167 21.89 -3.30 -1.63
CA MET A 167 22.07 -4.53 -0.85
C MET A 167 22.52 -5.70 -1.74
N GLY A 168 21.92 -5.86 -2.91
CA GLY A 168 22.30 -6.90 -3.89
C GLY A 168 23.76 -6.76 -4.34
N CYS A 169 24.20 -5.54 -4.66
CA CYS A 169 25.60 -5.26 -5.05
C CYS A 169 26.57 -5.51 -3.89
N HIS A 170 26.19 -5.14 -2.66
CA HIS A 170 27.04 -5.37 -1.48
C HIS A 170 27.25 -6.86 -1.21
N LEU A 171 26.20 -7.67 -1.30
CA LEU A 171 26.27 -9.13 -1.16
C LEU A 171 27.13 -9.77 -2.24
N HIS A 172 27.06 -9.30 -3.48
CA HIS A 172 27.94 -9.77 -4.56
C HIS A 172 29.41 -9.51 -4.27
N GLY A 173 29.74 -8.34 -3.69
CA GLY A 173 31.09 -7.97 -3.31
C GLY A 173 31.68 -8.86 -2.20
N MET A 174 30.84 -9.30 -1.25
CA MET A 174 31.28 -10.22 -0.18
C MET A 174 31.54 -11.63 -0.68
N GLN A 175 30.73 -12.13 -1.64
CA GLN A 175 30.93 -13.46 -2.22
C GLN A 175 32.22 -13.60 -3.07
N LYS A 176 32.74 -12.48 -3.59
CA LYS A 176 34.02 -12.49 -4.33
C LYS A 176 35.25 -12.50 -3.43
N ARG A 177 35.07 -12.20 -2.13
CA ARG A 177 36.18 -12.10 -1.16
C ARG A 177 36.32 -13.33 -0.26
N SER A 178 35.37 -14.27 -0.31
CA SER A 178 35.39 -15.57 0.35
C SER A 178 35.78 -16.68 -0.66
#